data_8815eb1f768e906a8006b4cda7aae24a
#
_entry.id   8815eb1f768e906a8006b4cda7aae24a
#
_cell.length_a   1.000
_cell.length_b   1.000
_cell.length_c   1.000
_cell.angle_alpha   90.00
_cell.angle_beta   90.00
_cell.angle_gamma   90.00
#
_symmetry.space_group_name_H-M   'P 1'
#
loop_
_entity.id
_entity.type
_entity.pdbx_description
1 polymer ?
#
loop_
_entity_poly.entity_id
_entity_poly.type
_entity_poly.pdbx_seq_one_letter_code
_entity_poly.pdbx_strand_id
1 'polypeptide(L)'
;MKFFVDSADVAEIRELADTGLVDGVTTNPSLVAKSGRDFFEVLREICAVVAGPVSAEVTATAVDDMIAEGRRLAQVAPNVAVKVPLTWDGLKACRALTQAGTKVNVTLCFSAAQAILAAKAGAAFVSPFVGRLDDIGHDGMQLIRDIVAIYRNYDGAMRTEVLVASVRHPLHVIEAAKIGADVCTIPPAILRQLVKHALTDKGLDAFLADWKKTGQSIVAG
;
A
#
# COMPACT_ATOMS: atom_id res chain seq x y z
N MET A 1 -10.35 1.15 6.25
CA MET A 1 -9.26 0.69 5.35
C MET A 1 -8.26 1.81 5.21
N LYS A 2 -6.99 1.52 5.44
CA LYS A 2 -5.89 2.49 5.27
C LYS A 2 -5.56 2.64 3.78
N PHE A 3 -5.19 3.86 3.36
CA PHE A 3 -4.70 4.13 2.01
C PHE A 3 -3.19 4.31 2.02
N PHE A 4 -2.48 3.43 1.33
CA PHE A 4 -1.08 3.61 1.03
C PHE A 4 -0.95 4.11 -0.42
N VAL A 5 0.09 4.88 -0.69
CA VAL A 5 0.44 5.32 -2.06
C VAL A 5 1.52 4.41 -2.61
N ASP A 6 1.30 3.86 -3.81
CA ASP A 6 2.28 3.03 -4.52
C ASP A 6 3.12 3.89 -5.47
N SER A 7 4.17 4.50 -4.94
CA SER A 7 5.05 5.43 -5.66
C SER A 7 6.42 5.55 -5.00
N ALA A 8 7.43 5.96 -5.78
CA ALA A 8 8.74 6.41 -5.32
C ALA A 8 9.00 7.90 -5.68
N ASP A 9 8.01 8.60 -6.22
CA ASP A 9 8.09 10.03 -6.48
C ASP A 9 7.75 10.82 -5.21
N VAL A 10 8.79 11.40 -4.60
CA VAL A 10 8.67 12.13 -3.32
C VAL A 10 7.78 13.35 -3.43
N ALA A 11 7.82 14.06 -4.55
CA ALA A 11 7.01 15.27 -4.75
C ALA A 11 5.52 14.90 -4.84
N GLU A 12 5.19 13.85 -5.59
CA GLU A 12 3.85 13.34 -5.72
C GLU A 12 3.30 12.77 -4.40
N ILE A 13 4.14 12.03 -3.65
CA ILE A 13 3.78 11.52 -2.32
C ILE A 13 3.49 12.68 -1.36
N ARG A 14 4.27 13.75 -1.37
CA ARG A 14 4.08 14.94 -0.52
C ARG A 14 2.76 15.62 -0.84
N GLU A 15 2.47 15.89 -2.12
CA GLU A 15 1.20 16.48 -2.56
C GLU A 15 -0.01 15.67 -2.07
N LEU A 16 0.07 14.34 -2.17
CA LEU A 16 -1.01 13.47 -1.72
C LEU A 16 -1.10 13.39 -0.19
N ALA A 17 0.03 13.40 0.51
CA ALA A 17 0.06 13.39 1.97
C ALA A 17 -0.56 14.67 2.57
N ASP A 18 -0.38 15.82 1.93
CA ASP A 18 -0.99 17.10 2.34
C ASP A 18 -2.54 17.07 2.34
N THR A 19 -3.14 16.10 1.63
CA THR A 19 -4.61 15.89 1.69
C THR A 19 -5.09 15.24 2.99
N GLY A 20 -4.19 14.65 3.79
CA GLY A 20 -4.52 13.85 4.97
C GLY A 20 -5.08 12.46 4.68
N LEU A 21 -5.10 12.02 3.42
CA LEU A 21 -5.67 10.73 3.01
C LEU A 21 -4.64 9.59 3.00
N VAL A 22 -3.34 9.90 3.15
CA VAL A 22 -2.25 8.92 3.01
C VAL A 22 -1.83 8.38 4.37
N ASP A 23 -2.06 7.10 4.60
CA ASP A 23 -1.68 6.39 5.82
C ASP A 23 -0.29 5.72 5.73
N GLY A 24 0.28 5.58 4.53
CA GLY A 24 1.58 4.95 4.31
C GLY A 24 1.96 4.93 2.83
N VAL A 25 3.11 4.30 2.54
CA VAL A 25 3.65 4.21 1.17
C VAL A 25 4.17 2.82 0.91
N THR A 26 3.95 2.31 -0.29
CA THR A 26 4.70 1.16 -0.80
C THR A 26 5.63 1.58 -1.93
N THR A 27 6.87 1.07 -1.86
CA THR A 27 7.80 1.15 -2.97
C THR A 27 8.12 -0.25 -3.47
N ASN A 28 8.78 -0.33 -4.61
CA ASN A 28 9.36 -1.56 -5.14
C ASN A 28 10.56 -1.22 -6.02
N PRO A 29 11.44 -2.21 -6.33
CA PRO A 29 12.64 -1.96 -7.13
C PRO A 29 12.38 -1.27 -8.47
N SER A 30 11.26 -1.60 -9.13
CA SER A 30 10.91 -1.00 -10.43
C SER A 30 10.53 0.49 -10.31
N LEU A 31 9.84 0.89 -9.25
CA LEU A 31 9.48 2.28 -8.99
C LEU A 31 10.73 3.10 -8.66
N VAL A 32 11.61 2.56 -7.81
CA VAL A 32 12.86 3.24 -7.47
C VAL A 32 13.79 3.36 -8.68
N ALA A 33 13.92 2.32 -9.49
CA ALA A 33 14.71 2.37 -10.71
C ALA A 33 14.24 3.47 -11.69
N LYS A 34 12.93 3.68 -11.79
CA LYS A 34 12.34 4.74 -12.61
C LYS A 34 12.65 6.15 -12.11
N SER A 35 12.87 6.33 -10.80
CA SER A 35 13.20 7.64 -10.24
C SER A 35 14.59 8.15 -10.66
N GLY A 36 15.51 7.25 -11.04
CA GLY A 36 16.90 7.56 -11.39
C GLY A 36 17.73 8.13 -10.23
N ARG A 37 17.22 8.08 -8.99
CA ARG A 37 17.85 8.63 -7.79
C ARG A 37 18.44 7.54 -6.90
N ASP A 38 19.27 7.92 -5.96
CA ASP A 38 19.78 7.00 -4.93
C ASP A 38 18.62 6.44 -4.08
N PHE A 39 18.62 5.12 -3.91
CA PHE A 39 17.56 4.42 -3.21
C PHE A 39 17.39 4.85 -1.75
N PHE A 40 18.50 4.99 -1.03
CA PHE A 40 18.46 5.35 0.39
C PHE A 40 18.10 6.82 0.62
N GLU A 41 18.46 7.71 -0.32
CA GLU A 41 18.01 9.11 -0.28
C GLU A 41 16.50 9.19 -0.46
N VAL A 42 15.96 8.56 -1.50
CA VAL A 42 14.51 8.51 -1.76
C VAL A 42 13.75 7.92 -0.58
N LEU A 43 14.24 6.80 -0.02
CA LEU A 43 13.59 6.16 1.12
C LEU A 43 13.55 7.07 2.35
N ARG A 44 14.66 7.76 2.68
CA ARG A 44 14.70 8.72 3.81
C ARG A 44 13.72 9.87 3.62
N GLU A 45 13.66 10.43 2.41
CA GLU A 45 12.74 11.52 2.09
C GLU A 45 11.27 11.09 2.21
N ILE A 46 10.91 9.91 1.70
CA ILE A 46 9.54 9.36 1.83
C ILE A 46 9.20 9.15 3.31
N CYS A 47 10.11 8.54 4.08
CA CYS A 47 9.91 8.31 5.51
C CYS A 47 9.73 9.60 6.32
N ALA A 48 10.33 10.71 5.87
CA ALA A 48 10.16 12.02 6.50
C ALA A 48 8.82 12.69 6.14
N VAL A 49 8.24 12.38 4.98
CA VAL A 49 6.96 12.93 4.52
C VAL A 49 5.77 12.22 5.15
N VAL A 50 5.85 10.90 5.33
CA VAL A 50 4.72 10.07 5.76
C VAL A 50 5.01 9.48 7.13
N ALA A 51 4.12 9.73 8.10
CA ALA A 51 4.28 9.20 9.46
C ALA A 51 4.03 7.67 9.55
N GLY A 52 3.21 7.14 8.67
CA GLY A 52 2.85 5.72 8.63
C GLY A 52 3.90 4.84 7.96
N PRO A 53 3.62 3.53 7.85
CA PRO A 53 4.59 2.56 7.31
C PRO A 53 5.02 2.87 5.87
N VAL A 54 6.31 2.76 5.61
CA VAL A 54 6.90 2.86 4.27
C VAL A 54 7.55 1.52 3.91
N SER A 55 6.99 0.83 2.93
CA SER A 55 7.51 -0.47 2.48
C SER A 55 8.72 -0.29 1.57
N ALA A 56 9.87 -0.85 2.00
CA ALA A 56 11.13 -0.89 1.25
C ALA A 56 11.54 -2.34 1.00
N GLU A 57 11.70 -2.72 -0.28
CA GLU A 57 11.89 -4.11 -0.70
C GLU A 57 13.36 -4.47 -0.81
N VAL A 58 13.72 -5.65 -0.26
CA VAL A 58 15.03 -6.27 -0.47
C VAL A 58 15.17 -6.73 -1.93
N THR A 59 16.40 -6.84 -2.40
CA THR A 59 16.72 -7.33 -3.75
C THR A 59 17.35 -8.72 -3.75
N ALA A 60 17.89 -9.14 -2.60
CA ALA A 60 18.44 -10.47 -2.40
C ALA A 60 17.36 -11.56 -2.48
N THR A 61 17.79 -12.77 -2.80
CA THR A 61 16.93 -13.97 -2.90
C THR A 61 17.30 -15.07 -1.89
N ALA A 62 18.53 -15.05 -1.37
CA ALA A 62 18.96 -15.96 -0.31
C ALA A 62 18.61 -15.43 1.08
N VAL A 63 18.30 -16.30 2.03
CA VAL A 63 17.77 -15.92 3.35
C VAL A 63 18.71 -15.00 4.12
N ASP A 64 20.00 -15.30 4.18
CA ASP A 64 20.96 -14.51 4.98
C ASP A 64 21.17 -13.11 4.39
N ASP A 65 21.23 -13.01 3.06
CA ASP A 65 21.35 -11.73 2.36
C ASP A 65 20.07 -10.90 2.52
N MET A 66 18.87 -11.50 2.41
CA MET A 66 17.60 -10.82 2.69
C MET A 66 17.54 -10.27 4.11
N ILE A 67 18.04 -11.03 5.10
CA ILE A 67 18.10 -10.58 6.50
C ILE A 67 19.08 -9.41 6.65
N ALA A 68 20.25 -9.48 6.01
CA ALA A 68 21.24 -8.41 6.05
C ALA A 68 20.73 -7.12 5.39
N GLU A 69 20.15 -7.21 4.20
CA GLU A 69 19.50 -6.08 3.52
C GLU A 69 18.34 -5.53 4.36
N GLY A 70 17.48 -6.41 4.88
CA GLY A 70 16.33 -6.02 5.69
C GLY A 70 16.72 -5.26 6.97
N ARG A 71 17.77 -5.68 7.66
CA ARG A 71 18.30 -4.95 8.82
C ARG A 71 18.82 -3.57 8.44
N ARG A 72 19.51 -3.47 7.30
CA ARG A 72 20.01 -2.18 6.80
C ARG A 72 18.86 -1.24 6.42
N LEU A 73 17.80 -1.75 5.80
CA LEU A 73 16.61 -0.97 5.48
C LEU A 73 15.89 -0.47 6.73
N ALA A 74 15.70 -1.34 7.73
CA ALA A 74 15.05 -0.99 8.98
C ALA A 74 15.79 0.12 9.77
N GLN A 75 17.10 0.30 9.55
CA GLN A 75 17.90 1.37 10.18
C GLN A 75 17.70 2.74 9.53
N VAL A 76 17.06 2.83 8.36
CA VAL A 76 16.87 4.11 7.64
C VAL A 76 15.91 5.03 8.40
N ALA A 77 14.79 4.49 8.87
CA ALA A 77 13.82 5.22 9.66
C ALA A 77 12.90 4.25 10.45
N PRO A 78 12.31 4.69 11.57
CA PRO A 78 11.49 3.83 12.46
C PRO A 78 10.17 3.36 11.80
N ASN A 79 9.71 4.03 10.76
CA ASN A 79 8.50 3.70 10.01
C ASN A 79 8.74 2.83 8.77
N VAL A 80 9.97 2.36 8.55
CA VAL A 80 10.24 1.39 7.48
C VAL A 80 9.58 0.04 7.79
N ALA A 81 8.84 -0.50 6.83
CA ALA A 81 8.40 -1.88 6.78
C ALA A 81 9.22 -2.61 5.71
N VAL A 82 10.05 -3.55 6.13
CA VAL A 82 10.91 -4.30 5.20
C VAL A 82 10.04 -5.22 4.35
N LYS A 83 10.20 -5.14 3.03
CA LYS A 83 9.41 -5.93 2.10
C LYS A 83 10.23 -7.10 1.55
N VAL A 84 9.72 -8.32 1.70
CA VAL A 84 10.37 -9.56 1.28
C VAL A 84 9.46 -10.38 0.37
N PRO A 85 9.99 -11.11 -0.64
CA PRO A 85 9.17 -11.93 -1.53
C PRO A 85 8.60 -13.14 -0.79
N LEU A 86 7.42 -13.60 -1.22
CA LEU A 86 6.76 -14.79 -0.68
C LEU A 86 7.37 -16.07 -1.27
N THR A 87 8.60 -16.33 -0.87
CA THR A 87 9.36 -17.55 -1.13
C THR A 87 9.64 -18.28 0.19
N TRP A 88 10.13 -19.53 0.13
CA TRP A 88 10.50 -20.24 1.35
C TRP A 88 11.58 -19.50 2.15
N ASP A 89 12.57 -18.94 1.46
CA ASP A 89 13.62 -18.15 2.09
C ASP A 89 13.11 -16.77 2.56
N GLY A 90 12.19 -16.16 1.82
CA GLY A 90 11.52 -14.92 2.25
C GLY A 90 10.69 -15.11 3.53
N LEU A 91 10.05 -16.27 3.71
CA LEU A 91 9.34 -16.58 4.96
C LEU A 91 10.29 -16.76 6.15
N LYS A 92 11.46 -17.39 5.94
CA LYS A 92 12.51 -17.49 6.97
C LYS A 92 13.06 -16.10 7.32
N ALA A 93 13.34 -15.26 6.31
CA ALA A 93 13.78 -13.88 6.50
C ALA A 93 12.71 -13.05 7.24
N CYS A 94 11.44 -13.18 6.86
CA CYS A 94 10.31 -12.56 7.58
C CYS A 94 10.34 -12.94 9.05
N ARG A 95 10.44 -14.22 9.38
CA ARG A 95 10.47 -14.70 10.76
C ARG A 95 11.64 -14.10 11.55
N ALA A 96 12.84 -14.10 10.98
CA ALA A 96 14.04 -13.56 11.64
C ALA A 96 13.92 -12.05 11.89
N LEU A 97 13.44 -11.29 10.90
CA LEU A 97 13.28 -9.84 11.00
C LEU A 97 12.18 -9.45 12.01
N THR A 98 11.04 -10.16 12.00
CA THR A 98 9.94 -9.89 12.94
C THR A 98 10.31 -10.23 14.37
N GLN A 99 11.10 -11.27 14.63
CA GLN A 99 11.64 -11.59 15.95
C GLN A 99 12.60 -10.50 16.46
N ALA A 100 13.25 -9.79 15.55
CA ALA A 100 14.10 -8.64 15.88
C ALA A 100 13.30 -7.31 16.00
N GLY A 101 11.97 -7.35 15.95
CA GLY A 101 11.10 -6.17 16.11
C GLY A 101 10.85 -5.38 14.82
N THR A 102 11.32 -5.85 13.66
CA THR A 102 11.11 -5.18 12.37
C THR A 102 9.73 -5.50 11.81
N LYS A 103 8.99 -4.48 11.36
CA LYS A 103 7.76 -4.70 10.57
C LYS A 103 8.12 -5.27 9.20
N VAL A 104 7.46 -6.36 8.82
CA VAL A 104 7.71 -7.00 7.52
C VAL A 104 6.43 -7.04 6.68
N ASN A 105 6.56 -6.67 5.40
CA ASN A 105 5.53 -6.82 4.38
C ASN A 105 5.94 -7.98 3.44
N VAL A 106 5.20 -9.09 3.49
CA VAL A 106 5.45 -10.23 2.60
C VAL A 106 4.70 -10.02 1.29
N THR A 107 5.45 -9.85 0.21
CA THR A 107 4.94 -9.46 -1.11
C THR A 107 4.94 -10.59 -2.13
N LEU A 108 4.37 -10.34 -3.32
CA LEU A 108 4.19 -11.34 -4.38
C LEU A 108 3.33 -12.51 -3.92
N CYS A 109 2.22 -12.20 -3.23
CA CYS A 109 1.23 -13.16 -2.80
C CYS A 109 0.16 -13.33 -3.90
N PHE A 110 -0.08 -14.59 -4.31
CA PHE A 110 -1.02 -14.94 -5.37
C PHE A 110 -1.99 -16.07 -4.98
N SER A 111 -1.96 -16.54 -3.72
CA SER A 111 -2.89 -17.53 -3.21
C SER A 111 -3.17 -17.36 -1.72
N ALA A 112 -4.34 -17.82 -1.27
CA ALA A 112 -4.69 -17.81 0.14
C ALA A 112 -3.75 -18.69 0.99
N ALA A 113 -3.27 -19.82 0.44
CA ALA A 113 -2.28 -20.66 1.11
C ALA A 113 -0.98 -19.91 1.40
N GLN A 114 -0.49 -19.11 0.43
CA GLN A 114 0.67 -18.25 0.63
C GLN A 114 0.41 -17.21 1.73
N ALA A 115 -0.77 -16.59 1.78
CA ALA A 115 -1.12 -15.61 2.81
C ALA A 115 -1.12 -16.22 4.21
N ILE A 116 -1.63 -17.46 4.37
CA ILE A 116 -1.56 -18.21 5.65
C ILE A 116 -0.11 -18.37 6.11
N LEU A 117 0.80 -18.72 5.20
CA LEU A 117 2.21 -18.89 5.53
C LEU A 117 2.86 -17.55 5.96
N ALA A 118 2.53 -16.45 5.29
CA ALA A 118 2.99 -15.11 5.68
C ALA A 118 2.54 -14.74 7.09
N ALA A 119 1.27 -14.98 7.43
CA ALA A 119 0.75 -14.75 8.78
C ALA A 119 1.44 -15.62 9.83
N LYS A 120 1.68 -16.90 9.53
CA LYS A 120 2.41 -17.82 10.41
C LYS A 120 3.88 -17.43 10.61
N ALA A 121 4.51 -16.79 9.61
CA ALA A 121 5.86 -16.23 9.73
C ALA A 121 5.90 -14.95 10.59
N GLY A 122 4.75 -14.34 10.92
CA GLY A 122 4.64 -13.15 11.76
C GLY A 122 4.69 -11.84 10.96
N ALA A 123 4.37 -11.87 9.68
CA ALA A 123 4.32 -10.67 8.83
C ALA A 123 3.37 -9.61 9.41
N ALA A 124 3.77 -8.33 9.38
CA ALA A 124 2.88 -7.22 9.70
C ALA A 124 1.87 -6.99 8.57
N PHE A 125 2.30 -7.16 7.32
CA PHE A 125 1.48 -7.05 6.13
C PHE A 125 1.71 -8.23 5.19
N VAL A 126 0.67 -8.65 4.47
CA VAL A 126 0.77 -9.48 3.28
C VAL A 126 0.22 -8.70 2.09
N SER A 127 0.95 -8.71 0.97
CA SER A 127 0.55 -7.96 -0.23
C SER A 127 0.09 -8.91 -1.35
N PRO A 128 -1.20 -9.28 -1.43
CA PRO A 128 -1.78 -9.99 -2.56
C PRO A 128 -1.93 -9.07 -3.77
N PHE A 129 -1.55 -9.58 -4.95
CA PHE A 129 -1.45 -8.81 -6.19
C PHE A 129 -2.66 -9.03 -7.08
N VAL A 130 -3.73 -8.24 -6.88
CA VAL A 130 -5.00 -8.41 -7.60
C VAL A 130 -4.86 -8.16 -9.10
N GLY A 131 -4.26 -7.05 -9.52
CA GLY A 131 -4.18 -6.70 -10.93
C GLY A 131 -3.35 -7.66 -11.77
N ARG A 132 -2.30 -8.30 -11.19
CA ARG A 132 -1.55 -9.33 -11.91
C ARG A 132 -2.34 -10.62 -12.09
N LEU A 133 -3.27 -10.94 -11.20
CA LEU A 133 -4.20 -12.06 -11.39
C LEU A 133 -5.20 -11.74 -12.49
N ASP A 134 -5.73 -10.52 -12.53
CA ASP A 134 -6.63 -10.07 -13.59
C ASP A 134 -5.92 -10.09 -14.96
N ASP A 135 -4.64 -9.70 -15.02
CA ASP A 135 -3.82 -9.73 -16.25
C ASP A 135 -3.75 -11.14 -16.90
N ILE A 136 -3.97 -12.21 -16.11
CA ILE A 136 -3.99 -13.60 -16.59
C ILE A 136 -5.40 -14.23 -16.56
N GLY A 137 -6.45 -13.41 -16.43
CA GLY A 137 -7.83 -13.84 -16.50
C GLY A 137 -8.40 -14.49 -15.23
N HIS A 138 -7.77 -14.26 -14.09
CA HIS A 138 -8.31 -14.67 -12.79
C HIS A 138 -9.00 -13.48 -12.08
N ASP A 139 -10.00 -13.74 -11.22
CA ASP A 139 -10.58 -12.72 -10.35
C ASP A 139 -9.64 -12.43 -9.17
N GLY A 140 -8.82 -11.37 -9.30
CA GLY A 140 -7.90 -10.97 -8.23
C GLY A 140 -8.59 -10.58 -6.93
N MET A 141 -9.81 -10.06 -6.99
CA MET A 141 -10.57 -9.70 -5.79
C MET A 141 -11.14 -10.92 -5.06
N GLN A 142 -11.31 -12.06 -5.75
CA GLN A 142 -11.65 -13.31 -5.07
C GLN A 142 -10.56 -13.74 -4.10
N LEU A 143 -9.28 -13.57 -4.48
CA LEU A 143 -8.16 -13.83 -3.57
C LEU A 143 -8.26 -13.00 -2.28
N ILE A 144 -8.65 -11.72 -2.37
CA ILE A 144 -8.82 -10.85 -1.20
C ILE A 144 -9.96 -11.35 -0.31
N ARG A 145 -11.11 -11.74 -0.90
CA ARG A 145 -12.24 -12.31 -0.15
C ARG A 145 -11.82 -13.54 0.64
N ASP A 146 -11.07 -14.44 0.00
CA ASP A 146 -10.62 -15.68 0.62
C ASP A 146 -9.64 -15.41 1.78
N ILE A 147 -8.65 -14.53 1.59
CA ILE A 147 -7.66 -14.19 2.62
C ILE A 147 -8.34 -13.54 3.83
N VAL A 148 -9.19 -12.54 3.60
CA VAL A 148 -9.89 -11.81 4.68
C VAL A 148 -10.82 -12.76 5.44
N ALA A 149 -11.56 -13.62 4.75
CA ALA A 149 -12.42 -14.62 5.38
C ALA A 149 -11.62 -15.61 6.26
N ILE A 150 -10.47 -16.09 5.75
CA ILE A 150 -9.59 -16.98 6.50
C ILE A 150 -9.04 -16.29 7.74
N TYR A 151 -8.50 -15.07 7.60
CA TYR A 151 -7.89 -14.36 8.73
C TYR A 151 -8.90 -14.05 9.83
N ARG A 152 -10.14 -13.69 9.47
CA ARG A 152 -11.25 -13.47 10.42
C ARG A 152 -11.62 -14.70 11.22
N ASN A 153 -11.48 -15.90 10.67
CA ASN A 153 -11.74 -17.15 11.41
C ASN A 153 -10.74 -17.38 12.55
N TYR A 154 -9.62 -16.70 12.54
CA TYR A 154 -8.55 -16.83 13.54
C TYR A 154 -8.26 -15.47 14.20
N ASP A 155 -9.31 -14.71 14.54
CA ASP A 155 -9.22 -13.41 15.16
C ASP A 155 -8.33 -13.45 16.43
N GLY A 156 -7.39 -12.50 16.49
CA GLY A 156 -6.37 -12.46 17.54
C GLY A 156 -5.16 -13.38 17.34
N ALA A 157 -5.24 -14.42 16.51
CA ALA A 157 -4.12 -15.32 16.21
C ALA A 157 -3.41 -14.94 14.88
N MET A 158 -4.15 -14.47 13.88
CA MET A 158 -3.63 -13.92 12.63
C MET A 158 -3.79 -12.40 12.62
N ARG A 159 -2.72 -11.70 12.99
CA ARG A 159 -2.71 -10.22 13.08
C ARG A 159 -2.11 -9.53 11.87
N THR A 160 -1.78 -10.29 10.83
CA THR A 160 -1.23 -9.77 9.59
C THR A 160 -2.29 -8.97 8.85
N GLU A 161 -2.02 -7.71 8.53
CA GLU A 161 -2.91 -6.87 7.75
C GLU A 161 -2.88 -7.27 6.27
N VAL A 162 -4.06 -7.36 5.67
CA VAL A 162 -4.22 -7.63 4.23
C VAL A 162 -4.05 -6.33 3.47
N LEU A 163 -2.92 -6.18 2.77
CA LEU A 163 -2.55 -5.02 1.98
C LEU A 163 -2.78 -5.31 0.50
N VAL A 164 -3.93 -4.88 -0.03
CA VAL A 164 -4.30 -5.08 -1.45
C VAL A 164 -3.32 -4.31 -2.34
N ALA A 165 -2.62 -5.01 -3.20
CA ALA A 165 -1.57 -4.47 -4.07
C ALA A 165 -1.84 -4.73 -5.55
N SER A 166 -1.06 -4.07 -6.42
CA SER A 166 -1.25 -4.16 -7.89
C SER A 166 -2.62 -3.66 -8.34
N VAL A 167 -3.12 -2.60 -7.73
CA VAL A 167 -4.40 -1.95 -8.04
C VAL A 167 -4.33 -1.31 -9.42
N ARG A 168 -5.35 -1.52 -10.26
CA ARG A 168 -5.40 -1.06 -11.66
C ARG A 168 -6.46 0.00 -11.92
N HIS A 169 -7.52 0.06 -11.11
CA HIS A 169 -8.67 0.96 -11.32
C HIS A 169 -9.44 1.19 -10.02
N PRO A 170 -10.33 2.22 -9.96
CA PRO A 170 -11.11 2.57 -8.77
C PRO A 170 -11.95 1.43 -8.21
N LEU A 171 -12.48 0.52 -9.03
CA LEU A 171 -13.30 -0.59 -8.53
C LEU A 171 -12.53 -1.55 -7.63
N HIS A 172 -11.22 -1.76 -7.83
CA HIS A 172 -10.40 -2.54 -6.91
C HIS A 172 -10.41 -1.93 -5.50
N VAL A 173 -10.33 -0.60 -5.39
CA VAL A 173 -10.36 0.11 -4.10
C VAL A 173 -11.71 -0.05 -3.42
N ILE A 174 -12.79 0.10 -4.19
CA ILE A 174 -14.17 -0.04 -3.69
C ILE A 174 -14.43 -1.47 -3.20
N GLU A 175 -14.06 -2.47 -4.01
CA GLU A 175 -14.24 -3.87 -3.63
C GLU A 175 -13.36 -4.26 -2.43
N ALA A 176 -12.11 -3.80 -2.36
CA ALA A 176 -11.25 -3.98 -1.20
C ALA A 176 -11.91 -3.44 0.09
N ALA A 177 -12.49 -2.23 0.01
CA ALA A 177 -13.22 -1.64 1.12
C ALA A 177 -14.46 -2.44 1.53
N LYS A 178 -15.26 -2.91 0.56
CA LYS A 178 -16.45 -3.75 0.83
C LYS A 178 -16.10 -5.08 1.47
N ILE A 179 -15.00 -5.70 1.05
CA ILE A 179 -14.50 -6.95 1.61
C ILE A 179 -13.99 -6.75 3.03
N GLY A 180 -13.54 -5.53 3.36
CA GLY A 180 -12.94 -5.18 4.64
C GLY A 180 -11.46 -5.56 4.71
N ALA A 181 -10.73 -5.38 3.62
CA ALA A 181 -9.27 -5.41 3.62
C ALA A 181 -8.73 -4.28 4.52
N ASP A 182 -7.56 -4.50 5.14
CA ASP A 182 -7.01 -3.56 6.13
C ASP A 182 -6.36 -2.35 5.45
N VAL A 183 -5.67 -2.59 4.34
CA VAL A 183 -4.90 -1.61 3.58
C VAL A 183 -5.12 -1.80 2.08
N CYS A 184 -5.14 -0.71 1.33
CA CYS A 184 -5.07 -0.73 -0.12
C CYS A 184 -3.94 0.19 -0.57
N THR A 185 -2.94 -0.34 -1.30
CA THR A 185 -1.91 0.52 -1.89
C THR A 185 -2.29 0.89 -3.31
N ILE A 186 -2.37 2.19 -3.55
CA ILE A 186 -3.05 2.78 -4.70
C ILE A 186 -2.05 3.62 -5.48
N PRO A 187 -1.87 3.37 -6.80
CA PRO A 187 -1.12 4.29 -7.64
C PRO A 187 -1.72 5.71 -7.60
N PRO A 188 -0.91 6.77 -7.57
CA PRO A 188 -1.38 8.16 -7.48
C PRO A 188 -2.46 8.53 -8.48
N ALA A 189 -2.30 8.08 -9.73
CA ALA A 189 -3.29 8.33 -10.78
C ALA A 189 -4.67 7.73 -10.46
N ILE A 190 -4.71 6.54 -9.86
CA ILE A 190 -5.96 5.88 -9.44
C ILE A 190 -6.55 6.60 -8.21
N LEU A 191 -5.71 7.01 -7.25
CA LEU A 191 -6.18 7.75 -6.09
C LEU A 191 -6.88 9.06 -6.52
N ARG A 192 -6.28 9.80 -7.46
CA ARG A 192 -6.90 11.01 -8.03
C ARG A 192 -8.19 10.72 -8.84
N GLN A 193 -8.38 9.50 -9.35
CA GLN A 193 -9.62 9.13 -10.03
C GLN A 193 -10.78 8.93 -9.07
N LEU A 194 -10.53 8.57 -7.80
CA LEU A 194 -11.61 8.30 -6.82
C LEU A 194 -12.48 9.52 -6.54
N VAL A 195 -11.96 10.73 -6.69
CA VAL A 195 -12.71 11.97 -6.46
C VAL A 195 -13.54 12.43 -7.68
N LYS A 196 -13.25 11.88 -8.87
CA LYS A 196 -13.87 12.35 -10.12
C LYS A 196 -15.27 11.77 -10.31
N HIS A 197 -16.25 12.64 -10.42
CA HIS A 197 -17.64 12.25 -10.74
C HIS A 197 -18.35 13.37 -11.51
N ALA A 198 -18.92 13.04 -12.66
CA ALA A 198 -19.59 14.03 -13.53
C ALA A 198 -20.75 14.77 -12.85
N LEU A 199 -21.46 14.13 -11.92
CA LEU A 199 -22.53 14.80 -11.15
C LEU A 199 -21.98 15.76 -10.11
N THR A 200 -20.78 15.56 -9.57
CA THR A 200 -20.13 16.50 -8.67
C THR A 200 -19.78 17.79 -9.43
N ASP A 201 -19.19 17.66 -10.61
CA ASP A 201 -18.83 18.79 -11.48
C ASP A 201 -20.09 19.58 -11.85
N LYS A 202 -21.12 18.90 -12.36
CA LYS A 202 -22.40 19.50 -12.74
C LYS A 202 -23.10 20.18 -11.54
N GLY A 203 -23.04 19.53 -10.36
CA GLY A 203 -23.64 20.07 -9.13
C GLY A 203 -22.93 21.33 -8.67
N LEU A 204 -21.61 21.35 -8.71
CA LEU A 204 -20.79 22.52 -8.37
C LEU A 204 -21.10 23.69 -9.31
N ASP A 205 -21.13 23.46 -10.62
CA ASP A 205 -21.48 24.48 -11.61
C ASP A 205 -22.86 25.09 -11.35
N ALA A 206 -23.87 24.26 -11.04
CA ALA A 206 -25.21 24.72 -10.72
C ALA A 206 -25.21 25.56 -9.42
N PHE A 207 -24.55 25.11 -8.35
CA PHE A 207 -24.48 25.87 -7.09
C PHE A 207 -23.77 27.19 -7.27
N LEU A 208 -22.68 27.26 -8.02
CA LEU A 208 -21.96 28.49 -8.30
C LEU A 208 -22.80 29.46 -9.14
N ALA A 209 -23.55 28.95 -10.11
CA ALA A 209 -24.47 29.79 -10.93
C ALA A 209 -25.59 30.39 -10.08
N ASP A 210 -26.17 29.63 -9.15
CA ASP A 210 -27.22 30.12 -8.24
C ASP A 210 -26.65 31.08 -7.20
N TRP A 211 -25.49 30.81 -6.63
CA TRP A 211 -24.82 31.72 -5.69
C TRP A 211 -24.55 33.07 -6.32
N LYS A 212 -24.05 33.10 -7.56
CA LYS A 212 -23.77 34.34 -8.30
C LYS A 212 -24.99 35.26 -8.44
N LYS A 213 -26.22 34.68 -8.51
CA LYS A 213 -27.47 35.45 -8.61
C LYS A 213 -27.77 36.23 -7.32
N THR A 214 -27.27 35.82 -6.17
CA THR A 214 -27.51 36.47 -4.86
C THR A 214 -26.71 37.76 -4.70
N GLY A 215 -25.63 37.95 -5.46
CA GLY A 215 -24.70 39.09 -5.30
C GLY A 215 -23.92 39.09 -3.99
N GLN A 216 -23.97 38.01 -3.20
CA GLN A 216 -23.33 37.94 -1.89
C GLN A 216 -21.87 37.39 -2.00
N SER A 217 -21.06 37.68 -0.97
CA SER A 217 -19.73 37.11 -0.77
C SER A 217 -19.64 36.54 0.64
N ILE A 218 -18.98 35.37 0.77
CA ILE A 218 -18.70 34.73 2.08
C ILE A 218 -17.49 35.35 2.74
N VAL A 219 -16.52 35.81 1.94
CA VAL A 219 -15.34 36.51 2.43
C VAL A 219 -15.63 38.01 2.36
N ALA A 220 -15.62 38.66 3.52
CA ALA A 220 -15.68 40.12 3.56
C ALA A 220 -14.41 40.68 2.89
N GLY A 221 -14.59 41.56 1.90
CA GLY A 221 -13.47 42.24 1.24
C GLY A 221 -12.79 43.26 2.17
#